data_a5d4fc381df3cb924f8f9516469c706f
#
_entry.id   a5d4fc381df3cb924f8f9516469c706f
#
_cell.length_a   1.000
_cell.length_b   1.000
_cell.length_c   1.000
_cell.angle_alpha   90.00
_cell.angle_beta   90.00
_cell.angle_gamma   90.00
#
_symmetry.space_group_name_H-M   'P 1'
#
loop_
_entity.id
_entity.type
_entity.pdbx_description
1 polymer ?
#
loop_
_entity_poly.entity_id
_entity_poly.type
_entity_poly.pdbx_seq_one_letter_code
_entity_poly.pdbx_strand_id
1 'polypeptide(L)'
;MNELRKLPQIDKFIKNERFSGLDTSLLTKVVRAELESLRAQILGGQNCPGLDAIVQNTLERYEKASNLSLRSLINATGVIIHTNLGRSAIDPEILRRAQPVITGYSNLEYSVEKGGRSNRYDYVGGLLAELFGFEDAVVVNNNASAVFLVLNTFSKGGEAIISRGELVEIGGSFRVPEVMANSGAILREVGTTNKTNLRDYEDAINENSKLILKVHRSNFDIVGFSEDVAMQGLSALARERNLIDYFDLGGGFYGELPYGLERNEPNLKNLKEASLVSFSGDKLFGSVQCGIILGKRELIAKLKKNQLLRMLRVDKVIISLLAESVKAYANREFELITTVKQLYKSVEELENTANFINSRLKTPLEIVRTTTFVGGGTMPNKRIPSVALAVKGNANENEAKFRKNLVIGRIEEGKFLLDLRSVLDADVQNLIEKINETDEK
;
A
#
# COMPACT_ATOMS: atom_id res chain seq x y z
N MET A 1 -28.55 35.58 -33.02
CA MET A 1 -29.00 36.20 -31.73
C MET A 1 -30.18 35.49 -31.06
N ASN A 2 -30.97 34.70 -31.77
CA ASN A 2 -32.17 34.04 -31.19
C ASN A 2 -31.80 32.83 -30.27
N GLU A 3 -30.74 32.12 -30.57
CA GLU A 3 -30.36 30.89 -29.83
C GLU A 3 -29.87 31.20 -28.41
N LEU A 4 -29.09 32.28 -28.20
CA LEU A 4 -28.62 32.67 -26.85
C LEU A 4 -29.76 33.00 -25.88
N ARG A 5 -30.94 33.46 -26.40
CA ARG A 5 -32.13 33.76 -25.57
C ARG A 5 -32.81 32.49 -25.02
N LYS A 6 -32.51 31.33 -25.60
CA LYS A 6 -33.04 30.03 -25.15
C LYS A 6 -32.31 29.49 -23.92
N LEU A 7 -31.10 30.02 -23.58
CA LEU A 7 -30.38 29.61 -22.39
C LEU A 7 -31.16 30.01 -21.12
N PRO A 8 -31.29 29.07 -20.16
CA PRO A 8 -32.04 29.36 -18.93
C PRO A 8 -31.30 30.37 -18.04
N GLN A 9 -32.07 31.14 -17.25
CA GLN A 9 -31.50 31.98 -16.19
C GLN A 9 -31.03 31.11 -15.02
N ILE A 10 -29.85 31.35 -14.52
CA ILE A 10 -29.19 30.51 -13.47
C ILE A 10 -30.12 30.36 -12.25
N ASP A 11 -30.66 31.47 -11.70
CA ASP A 11 -31.47 31.47 -10.47
C ASP A 11 -32.78 30.70 -10.60
N LYS A 12 -33.31 30.56 -11.81
CA LYS A 12 -34.50 29.76 -12.10
C LYS A 12 -34.12 28.30 -12.39
N PHE A 13 -33.01 28.10 -13.10
CA PHE A 13 -32.58 26.80 -13.54
C PHE A 13 -32.14 25.90 -12.37
N ILE A 14 -31.42 26.44 -11.38
CA ILE A 14 -31.02 25.71 -10.17
C ILE A 14 -32.19 25.21 -9.31
N LYS A 15 -33.38 25.78 -9.50
CA LYS A 15 -34.62 25.36 -8.81
C LYS A 15 -35.36 24.22 -9.51
N ASN A 16 -34.83 23.67 -10.58
CA ASN A 16 -35.43 22.52 -11.24
C ASN A 16 -35.52 21.33 -10.26
N GLU A 17 -36.66 20.65 -10.24
CA GLU A 17 -36.96 19.53 -9.34
C GLU A 17 -35.92 18.39 -9.44
N ARG A 18 -35.35 18.18 -10.63
CA ARG A 18 -34.31 17.17 -10.87
C ARG A 18 -32.97 17.46 -10.14
N PHE A 19 -32.82 18.67 -9.61
CA PHE A 19 -31.65 19.05 -8.79
C PHE A 19 -31.96 19.01 -7.29
N SER A 20 -33.11 18.51 -6.90
CA SER A 20 -33.50 18.40 -5.49
C SER A 20 -32.51 17.53 -4.72
N GLY A 21 -32.09 17.99 -3.54
CA GLY A 21 -31.13 17.30 -2.69
C GLY A 21 -29.65 17.50 -3.05
N LEU A 22 -29.33 18.23 -4.15
CA LEU A 22 -27.96 18.54 -4.51
C LEU A 22 -27.41 19.75 -3.72
N ASP A 23 -26.09 19.75 -3.45
CA ASP A 23 -25.42 20.91 -2.84
C ASP A 23 -25.55 22.15 -3.73
N THR A 24 -26.22 23.19 -3.23
CA THR A 24 -26.55 24.39 -4.00
C THR A 24 -25.31 25.17 -4.45
N SER A 25 -24.22 25.17 -3.64
CA SER A 25 -22.99 25.90 -3.97
C SER A 25 -22.26 25.25 -5.13
N LEU A 26 -22.09 23.92 -5.08
CA LEU A 26 -21.48 23.14 -6.16
C LEU A 26 -22.34 23.19 -7.42
N LEU A 27 -23.66 22.99 -7.29
CA LEU A 27 -24.62 23.06 -8.40
C LEU A 27 -24.55 24.40 -9.13
N THR A 28 -24.51 25.51 -8.39
CA THR A 28 -24.37 26.84 -8.99
C THR A 28 -23.10 27.00 -9.82
N LYS A 29 -21.98 26.48 -9.33
CA LYS A 29 -20.68 26.48 -10.08
C LYS A 29 -20.78 25.64 -11.35
N VAL A 30 -21.36 24.45 -11.25
CA VAL A 30 -21.54 23.54 -12.39
C VAL A 30 -22.45 24.13 -13.44
N VAL A 31 -23.62 24.70 -13.04
CA VAL A 31 -24.56 25.36 -13.93
C VAL A 31 -23.90 26.53 -14.66
N ARG A 32 -23.15 27.37 -13.97
CA ARG A 32 -22.39 28.46 -14.62
C ARG A 32 -21.45 27.94 -15.68
N ALA A 33 -20.64 26.95 -15.36
CA ALA A 33 -19.68 26.36 -16.29
C ALA A 33 -20.38 25.72 -17.51
N GLU A 34 -21.52 25.03 -17.31
CA GLU A 34 -22.32 24.46 -18.40
C GLU A 34 -22.89 25.54 -19.33
N LEU A 35 -23.51 26.57 -18.74
CA LEU A 35 -24.12 27.67 -19.54
C LEU A 35 -23.04 28.51 -20.25
N GLU A 36 -21.84 28.69 -19.69
CA GLU A 36 -20.73 29.34 -20.37
C GLU A 36 -20.22 28.50 -21.55
N SER A 37 -20.11 27.18 -21.37
CA SER A 37 -19.75 26.25 -22.44
C SER A 37 -20.75 26.30 -23.59
N LEU A 38 -22.05 26.22 -23.27
CA LEU A 38 -23.13 26.31 -24.26
C LEU A 38 -23.14 27.66 -24.97
N ARG A 39 -22.91 28.75 -24.26
CA ARG A 39 -22.82 30.11 -24.84
C ARG A 39 -21.68 30.18 -25.88
N ALA A 40 -20.52 29.60 -25.57
CA ALA A 40 -19.39 29.54 -26.50
C ALA A 40 -19.72 28.69 -27.74
N GLN A 41 -20.41 27.56 -27.58
CA GLN A 41 -20.83 26.70 -28.69
C GLN A 41 -21.87 27.40 -29.60
N ILE A 42 -22.83 28.10 -29.03
CA ILE A 42 -23.84 28.86 -29.78
C ILE A 42 -23.19 30.02 -30.55
N LEU A 43 -22.23 30.73 -29.97
CA LEU A 43 -21.47 31.76 -30.67
C LEU A 43 -20.61 31.17 -31.78
N GLY A 44 -20.20 29.91 -31.68
CA GLY A 44 -19.52 29.11 -32.72
C GLY A 44 -20.45 28.55 -33.79
N GLY A 45 -21.77 28.91 -33.76
CA GLY A 45 -22.72 28.52 -34.82
C GLY A 45 -23.54 27.26 -34.49
N GLN A 46 -23.48 26.72 -33.31
CA GLN A 46 -24.30 25.58 -32.88
C GLN A 46 -25.69 26.04 -32.38
N ASN A 47 -26.67 25.14 -32.50
CA ASN A 47 -28.00 25.38 -31.95
C ASN A 47 -28.03 25.16 -30.43
N CYS A 48 -28.85 25.91 -29.73
CA CYS A 48 -29.09 25.70 -28.29
C CYS A 48 -29.77 24.33 -28.06
N PRO A 49 -29.22 23.43 -27.22
CA PRO A 49 -29.89 22.19 -26.86
C PRO A 49 -31.23 22.45 -26.17
N GLY A 50 -32.13 21.46 -26.18
CA GLY A 50 -33.38 21.52 -25.40
C GLY A 50 -33.09 21.55 -23.89
N LEU A 51 -34.02 22.08 -23.11
CA LEU A 51 -33.90 22.25 -21.67
C LEU A 51 -33.56 20.94 -20.94
N ASP A 52 -34.20 19.84 -21.36
CA ASP A 52 -33.91 18.51 -20.76
C ASP A 52 -32.49 18.03 -20.99
N ALA A 53 -31.92 18.30 -22.17
CA ALA A 53 -30.53 17.97 -22.47
C ALA A 53 -29.56 18.81 -21.60
N ILE A 54 -29.89 20.12 -21.40
CA ILE A 54 -29.09 20.99 -20.52
C ILE A 54 -29.13 20.48 -19.08
N VAL A 55 -30.31 20.06 -18.60
CA VAL A 55 -30.48 19.47 -17.26
C VAL A 55 -29.66 18.20 -17.14
N GLN A 56 -29.75 17.31 -18.13
CA GLN A 56 -29.00 16.05 -18.11
C GLN A 56 -27.46 16.27 -18.10
N ASN A 57 -26.97 17.14 -18.96
CA ASN A 57 -25.53 17.50 -19.01
C ASN A 57 -25.07 18.14 -17.70
N THR A 58 -25.92 18.97 -17.08
CA THR A 58 -25.64 19.57 -15.77
C THR A 58 -25.54 18.51 -14.69
N LEU A 59 -26.45 17.53 -14.64
CA LEU A 59 -26.40 16.42 -13.69
C LEU A 59 -25.13 15.59 -13.87
N GLU A 60 -24.75 15.26 -15.10
CA GLU A 60 -23.52 14.51 -15.38
C GLU A 60 -22.25 15.27 -14.96
N ARG A 61 -22.22 16.59 -15.21
CA ARG A 61 -21.12 17.45 -14.73
C ARG A 61 -21.11 17.57 -13.20
N TYR A 62 -22.29 17.69 -12.59
CA TYR A 62 -22.41 17.73 -11.13
C TYR A 62 -21.94 16.43 -10.52
N GLU A 63 -22.36 15.30 -11.08
CA GLU A 63 -21.91 13.99 -10.64
C GLU A 63 -20.39 13.83 -10.74
N LYS A 64 -19.78 14.27 -11.85
CA LYS A 64 -18.31 14.29 -11.99
C LYS A 64 -17.64 15.21 -10.97
N ALA A 65 -18.24 16.37 -10.67
CA ALA A 65 -17.69 17.34 -9.74
C ALA A 65 -17.90 16.99 -8.26
N SER A 66 -19.01 16.33 -7.94
CA SER A 66 -19.38 15.91 -6.59
C SER A 66 -18.79 14.55 -6.22
N ASN A 67 -18.56 13.68 -7.20
CA ASN A 67 -17.94 12.40 -6.96
C ASN A 67 -16.49 12.59 -6.52
N LEU A 68 -16.21 12.18 -5.29
CA LEU A 68 -14.86 11.95 -4.85
C LEU A 68 -14.22 10.98 -5.86
N SER A 69 -13.09 11.36 -6.46
CA SER A 69 -12.37 10.49 -7.38
C SER A 69 -11.90 9.20 -6.70
N LEU A 70 -11.76 9.22 -5.36
CA LEU A 70 -11.41 8.07 -4.54
C LEU A 70 -12.68 7.29 -4.17
N ARG A 71 -12.75 6.03 -4.64
CA ARG A 71 -13.90 5.14 -4.44
C ARG A 71 -13.47 3.80 -3.88
N SER A 72 -14.31 3.19 -3.04
CA SER A 72 -14.16 1.78 -2.70
C SER A 72 -14.43 0.93 -3.93
N LEU A 73 -13.65 -0.14 -4.10
CA LEU A 73 -13.79 -1.09 -5.19
C LEU A 73 -13.54 -2.51 -4.70
N ILE A 74 -14.02 -3.49 -5.46
CA ILE A 74 -13.79 -4.91 -5.16
C ILE A 74 -12.53 -5.37 -5.89
N ASN A 75 -11.54 -5.81 -5.13
CA ASN A 75 -10.33 -6.41 -5.67
C ASN A 75 -10.54 -7.90 -5.95
N ALA A 76 -10.83 -8.24 -7.18
CA ALA A 76 -10.94 -9.61 -7.70
C ALA A 76 -9.79 -9.96 -8.66
N THR A 77 -8.61 -9.35 -8.50
CA THR A 77 -7.41 -9.67 -9.28
C THR A 77 -6.67 -10.90 -8.81
N GLY A 78 -6.92 -11.32 -7.56
CA GLY A 78 -6.15 -12.34 -6.84
C GLY A 78 -4.92 -11.80 -6.13
N VAL A 79 -4.41 -10.62 -6.51
CA VAL A 79 -3.23 -10.01 -5.92
C VAL A 79 -3.60 -9.36 -4.59
N ILE A 80 -3.13 -9.93 -3.47
CA ILE A 80 -3.52 -9.52 -2.12
C ILE A 80 -3.00 -8.11 -1.79
N ILE A 81 -1.71 -7.86 -2.06
CA ILE A 81 -1.04 -6.57 -1.83
C ILE A 81 -0.92 -5.84 -3.17
N HIS A 82 -2.06 -5.41 -3.71
CA HIS A 82 -2.08 -4.77 -5.03
C HIS A 82 -1.69 -3.29 -4.92
N THR A 83 -0.58 -2.90 -5.54
CA THR A 83 0.03 -1.56 -5.43
C THR A 83 -0.95 -0.44 -5.81
N ASN A 84 -1.71 -0.62 -6.90
CA ASN A 84 -2.62 0.43 -7.40
C ASN A 84 -4.00 0.42 -6.71
N LEU A 85 -4.29 -0.58 -5.86
CA LEU A 85 -5.56 -0.74 -5.18
C LEU A 85 -5.46 -0.51 -3.66
N GLY A 86 -4.40 0.19 -3.21
CA GLY A 86 -4.26 0.60 -1.82
C GLY A 86 -3.44 -0.37 -0.95
N ARG A 87 -2.86 -1.43 -1.51
CA ARG A 87 -2.06 -2.45 -0.81
C ARG A 87 -2.86 -3.21 0.25
N SER A 88 -2.37 -3.26 1.51
CA SER A 88 -3.05 -3.97 2.61
C SER A 88 -4.36 -3.30 3.00
N ALA A 89 -5.45 -4.07 3.02
CA ALA A 89 -6.71 -3.61 3.59
C ALA A 89 -6.67 -3.72 5.12
N ILE A 90 -7.34 -2.79 5.79
CA ILE A 90 -7.46 -2.77 7.25
C ILE A 90 -8.78 -3.45 7.64
N ASP A 91 -8.71 -4.37 8.59
CA ASP A 91 -9.90 -5.02 9.13
C ASP A 91 -10.80 -4.00 9.84
N PRO A 92 -12.13 -4.03 9.63
CA PRO A 92 -13.06 -3.13 10.29
C PRO A 92 -12.97 -3.16 11.83
N GLU A 93 -12.63 -4.29 12.43
CA GLU A 93 -12.45 -4.39 13.87
C GLU A 93 -11.22 -3.62 14.37
N ILE A 94 -10.10 -3.64 13.64
CA ILE A 94 -8.93 -2.82 13.92
C ILE A 94 -9.31 -1.32 13.91
N LEU A 95 -10.08 -0.90 12.90
CA LEU A 95 -10.57 0.48 12.82
C LEU A 95 -11.48 0.81 14.00
N ARG A 96 -12.43 -0.08 14.37
CA ARG A 96 -13.34 0.09 15.50
C ARG A 96 -12.60 0.23 16.82
N ARG A 97 -11.57 -0.58 17.07
CA ARG A 97 -10.71 -0.50 18.27
C ARG A 97 -9.95 0.82 18.32
N ALA A 98 -9.44 1.31 17.21
CA ALA A 98 -8.70 2.57 17.12
C ALA A 98 -9.61 3.83 17.16
N GLN A 99 -10.89 3.70 16.81
CA GLN A 99 -11.83 4.81 16.63
C GLN A 99 -11.87 5.80 17.83
N PRO A 100 -11.96 5.39 19.11
CA PRO A 100 -12.02 6.33 20.24
C PRO A 100 -10.80 7.25 20.31
N VAL A 101 -9.61 6.74 19.99
CA VAL A 101 -8.36 7.53 19.97
C VAL A 101 -8.33 8.45 18.76
N ILE A 102 -8.78 7.96 17.60
CA ILE A 102 -8.79 8.73 16.34
C ILE A 102 -9.72 9.94 16.44
N THR A 103 -10.94 9.74 16.95
CA THR A 103 -12.00 10.75 16.95
C THR A 103 -11.99 11.64 18.19
N GLY A 104 -11.30 11.25 19.26
CA GLY A 104 -11.25 11.98 20.54
C GLY A 104 -9.90 12.64 20.82
N TYR A 105 -9.79 13.22 22.00
CA TYR A 105 -8.49 13.57 22.57
C TYR A 105 -7.76 12.29 23.00
N SER A 106 -6.43 12.32 22.97
CA SER A 106 -5.60 11.16 23.32
C SER A 106 -4.33 11.57 24.05
N ASN A 107 -3.72 10.62 24.70
CA ASN A 107 -2.45 10.75 25.38
C ASN A 107 -1.22 10.59 24.46
N LEU A 108 -1.35 10.86 23.16
CA LEU A 108 -0.30 10.66 22.15
C LEU A 108 1.06 11.26 22.54
N GLU A 109 1.05 12.46 23.13
CA GLU A 109 2.26 13.14 23.65
C GLU A 109 2.08 13.55 25.12
N TYR A 110 1.27 12.80 25.89
CA TYR A 110 1.00 13.06 27.30
C TYR A 110 1.09 11.78 28.13
N SER A 111 1.91 11.81 29.18
CA SER A 111 1.95 10.72 30.16
C SER A 111 0.87 10.93 31.21
N VAL A 112 -0.12 10.06 31.25
CA VAL A 112 -1.19 10.09 32.26
C VAL A 112 -0.61 9.82 33.67
N GLU A 113 0.38 8.93 33.78
CA GLU A 113 1.03 8.57 35.02
C GLU A 113 1.84 9.73 35.63
N LYS A 114 2.57 10.47 34.76
CA LYS A 114 3.47 11.56 35.21
C LYS A 114 2.81 12.94 35.17
N GLY A 115 1.62 13.06 34.58
CA GLY A 115 0.92 14.33 34.44
C GLY A 115 1.63 15.37 33.56
N GLY A 116 2.37 14.92 32.54
CA GLY A 116 3.18 15.81 31.73
C GLY A 116 3.44 15.31 30.31
N ARG A 117 4.24 16.06 29.55
CA ARG A 117 4.60 15.74 28.18
C ARG A 117 5.35 14.41 28.08
N SER A 118 4.99 13.59 27.10
CA SER A 118 5.68 12.37 26.72
C SER A 118 6.07 12.39 25.23
N ASN A 119 6.73 11.34 24.78
CA ASN A 119 7.15 11.19 23.41
C ASN A 119 6.14 10.28 22.65
N ARG A 120 5.62 10.75 21.52
CA ARG A 120 4.64 10.00 20.70
C ARG A 120 5.12 8.62 20.22
N TYR A 121 6.43 8.42 20.14
CA TYR A 121 7.00 7.16 19.64
C TYR A 121 7.12 6.07 20.71
N ASP A 122 7.05 6.43 22.00
CA ASP A 122 7.35 5.48 23.07
C ASP A 122 6.32 4.35 23.14
N TYR A 123 5.04 4.68 22.95
CA TYR A 123 3.96 3.69 23.03
C TYR A 123 4.05 2.63 21.92
N VAL A 124 3.96 3.04 20.66
CA VAL A 124 3.98 2.11 19.52
C VAL A 124 5.38 1.52 19.31
N GLY A 125 6.43 2.29 19.59
CA GLY A 125 7.82 1.82 19.52
C GLY A 125 8.09 0.69 20.50
N GLY A 126 7.62 0.81 21.74
CA GLY A 126 7.72 -0.24 22.74
C GLY A 126 7.01 -1.53 22.33
N LEU A 127 5.75 -1.41 21.86
CA LEU A 127 4.99 -2.57 21.36
C LEU A 127 5.66 -3.29 20.20
N LEU A 128 6.20 -2.52 19.23
CA LEU A 128 6.91 -3.08 18.08
C LEU A 128 8.22 -3.76 18.50
N ALA A 129 8.99 -3.13 19.38
CA ALA A 129 10.22 -3.68 19.89
C ALA A 129 9.99 -5.02 20.61
N GLU A 130 8.96 -5.08 21.46
CA GLU A 130 8.56 -6.30 22.18
C GLU A 130 8.11 -7.41 21.22
N LEU A 131 7.20 -7.08 20.27
CA LEU A 131 6.68 -8.04 19.29
C LEU A 131 7.80 -8.70 18.49
N PHE A 132 8.75 -7.91 17.99
CA PHE A 132 9.81 -8.40 17.11
C PHE A 132 11.08 -8.82 17.87
N GLY A 133 11.19 -8.51 19.15
CA GLY A 133 12.33 -8.85 20.01
C GLY A 133 13.57 -7.99 19.72
N PHE A 134 13.38 -6.71 19.41
CA PHE A 134 14.41 -5.68 19.30
C PHE A 134 14.43 -4.78 20.55
N GLU A 135 15.45 -3.93 20.68
CA GLU A 135 15.59 -3.07 21.86
C GLU A 135 14.69 -1.82 21.85
N ASP A 136 14.42 -1.25 20.67
CA ASP A 136 13.58 -0.07 20.47
C ASP A 136 13.11 0.03 19.01
N ALA A 137 12.13 0.90 18.77
CA ALA A 137 11.61 1.18 17.45
C ALA A 137 11.22 2.65 17.25
N VAL A 138 11.19 3.08 15.98
CA VAL A 138 10.61 4.36 15.56
C VAL A 138 9.82 4.18 14.28
N VAL A 139 8.73 4.94 14.14
CA VAL A 139 7.81 4.86 13.01
C VAL A 139 7.80 6.17 12.25
N VAL A 140 7.87 6.08 10.92
CA VAL A 140 7.84 7.20 9.97
C VAL A 140 6.78 6.97 8.88
N ASN A 141 6.55 7.97 8.01
CA ASN A 141 5.46 7.96 7.02
C ASN A 141 5.45 6.76 6.06
N ASN A 142 6.63 6.26 5.68
CA ASN A 142 6.79 5.10 4.79
C ASN A 142 8.23 4.58 4.87
N ASN A 143 8.50 3.43 4.26
CA ASN A 143 9.83 2.84 4.32
C ASN A 143 10.91 3.63 3.55
N ALA A 144 10.55 4.38 2.50
CA ALA A 144 11.47 5.30 1.82
C ALA A 144 11.97 6.40 2.78
N SER A 145 11.06 6.94 3.62
CA SER A 145 11.41 7.87 4.69
C SER A 145 12.30 7.23 5.75
N ALA A 146 12.11 5.94 6.05
CA ALA A 146 12.95 5.20 6.97
C ALA A 146 14.39 5.09 6.45
N VAL A 147 14.55 4.65 5.20
CA VAL A 147 15.87 4.57 4.53
C VAL A 147 16.56 5.92 4.51
N PHE A 148 15.85 6.97 4.10
CA PHE A 148 16.38 8.33 4.07
C PHE A 148 16.84 8.80 5.45
N LEU A 149 16.01 8.60 6.48
CA LEU A 149 16.31 9.03 7.86
C LEU A 149 17.54 8.31 8.43
N VAL A 150 17.64 6.98 8.20
CA VAL A 150 18.80 6.18 8.65
C VAL A 150 20.08 6.68 7.99
N LEU A 151 20.08 6.79 6.66
CA LEU A 151 21.26 7.25 5.90
C LEU A 151 21.65 8.67 6.28
N ASN A 152 20.70 9.60 6.39
CA ASN A 152 20.99 10.97 6.80
C ASN A 152 21.54 11.06 8.23
N THR A 153 21.08 10.19 9.12
CA THR A 153 21.52 10.21 10.53
C THR A 153 22.92 9.64 10.69
N PHE A 154 23.25 8.56 9.97
CA PHE A 154 24.45 7.79 10.24
C PHE A 154 25.54 7.85 9.16
N SER A 155 25.18 8.25 7.93
CA SER A 155 26.13 8.23 6.79
C SER A 155 26.28 9.61 6.11
N LYS A 156 25.66 10.67 6.60
CA LYS A 156 25.79 12.00 6.00
C LYS A 156 27.27 12.46 6.00
N GLY A 157 27.79 12.69 4.80
CA GLY A 157 29.22 13.07 4.59
C GLY A 157 30.19 11.90 4.69
N GLY A 158 29.71 10.67 4.84
CA GLY A 158 30.54 9.45 4.87
C GLY A 158 29.95 8.37 3.95
N GLU A 159 30.71 7.27 3.79
CA GLU A 159 30.34 6.19 2.88
C GLU A 159 29.32 5.22 3.50
N ALA A 160 28.33 4.83 2.69
CA ALA A 160 27.48 3.68 2.92
C ALA A 160 27.79 2.62 1.86
N ILE A 161 28.22 1.45 2.31
CA ILE A 161 28.66 0.36 1.45
C ILE A 161 27.47 -0.52 1.11
N ILE A 162 27.24 -0.79 -0.17
CA ILE A 162 26.10 -1.58 -0.67
C ILE A 162 26.51 -2.44 -1.87
N SER A 163 25.91 -3.62 -2.01
CA SER A 163 26.06 -4.46 -3.20
C SER A 163 25.46 -3.80 -4.45
N ARG A 164 26.14 -3.88 -5.60
CA ARG A 164 25.59 -3.45 -6.89
C ARG A 164 24.28 -4.17 -7.25
N GLY A 165 24.16 -5.44 -6.87
CA GLY A 165 22.94 -6.21 -7.07
C GLY A 165 21.73 -5.73 -6.22
N GLU A 166 21.95 -4.81 -5.29
CA GLU A 166 20.93 -4.26 -4.38
C GLU A 166 20.60 -2.78 -4.66
N LEU A 167 21.14 -2.20 -5.73
CA LEU A 167 20.81 -0.85 -6.20
C LEU A 167 19.50 -0.86 -6.98
N VAL A 168 18.40 -1.04 -6.26
CA VAL A 168 17.08 -1.29 -6.82
C VAL A 168 16.31 0.00 -7.12
N GLU A 169 15.39 -0.08 -8.09
CA GLU A 169 14.31 0.89 -8.31
C GLU A 169 12.97 0.25 -7.95
N ILE A 170 12.17 0.91 -7.11
CA ILE A 170 10.87 0.43 -6.63
C ILE A 170 9.81 1.49 -6.87
N GLY A 171 8.62 1.07 -7.37
CA GLY A 171 7.42 1.90 -7.40
C GLY A 171 7.51 3.18 -8.24
N GLY A 172 8.22 3.12 -9.36
CA GLY A 172 8.17 4.15 -10.41
C GLY A 172 9.09 5.35 -10.24
N SER A 173 9.82 5.49 -9.13
CA SER A 173 10.85 6.54 -8.99
C SER A 173 11.69 6.44 -7.70
N PHE A 174 11.46 5.47 -6.82
CA PHE A 174 12.32 5.27 -5.67
C PHE A 174 13.56 4.49 -6.11
N ARG A 175 14.67 5.21 -6.26
CA ARG A 175 15.99 4.64 -6.61
C ARG A 175 16.92 4.75 -5.42
N VAL A 176 17.44 3.62 -4.96
CA VAL A 176 18.36 3.58 -3.81
C VAL A 176 19.54 4.53 -3.96
N PRO A 177 20.25 4.60 -5.11
CA PRO A 177 21.36 5.55 -5.29
C PRO A 177 20.94 7.02 -5.13
N GLU A 178 19.77 7.40 -5.65
CA GLU A 178 19.27 8.78 -5.55
C GLU A 178 18.86 9.12 -4.12
N VAL A 179 18.26 8.18 -3.40
CA VAL A 179 17.92 8.36 -1.98
C VAL A 179 19.18 8.49 -1.14
N MET A 180 20.22 7.69 -1.41
CA MET A 180 21.52 7.81 -0.75
C MET A 180 22.13 9.19 -0.97
N ALA A 181 22.23 9.65 -2.21
CA ALA A 181 22.76 10.96 -2.56
C ALA A 181 21.97 12.09 -1.88
N ASN A 182 20.62 12.04 -1.94
CA ASN A 182 19.76 13.06 -1.33
C ASN A 182 19.83 13.05 0.21
N SER A 183 20.15 11.91 0.83
CA SER A 183 20.38 11.83 2.28
C SER A 183 21.72 12.43 2.72
N GLY A 184 22.61 12.71 1.77
CA GLY A 184 23.97 13.17 1.98
C GLY A 184 24.98 12.04 2.25
N ALA A 185 24.57 10.77 2.11
CA ALA A 185 25.47 9.62 2.16
C ALA A 185 26.24 9.49 0.84
N ILE A 186 27.49 9.05 0.93
CA ILE A 186 28.32 8.74 -0.22
C ILE A 186 28.14 7.27 -0.55
N LEU A 187 27.70 6.98 -1.78
CA LEU A 187 27.51 5.62 -2.26
C LEU A 187 28.85 4.93 -2.48
N ARG A 188 29.07 3.79 -1.83
CA ARG A 188 30.19 2.90 -2.04
C ARG A 188 29.69 1.54 -2.53
N GLU A 189 29.78 1.30 -3.83
CA GLU A 189 29.33 0.05 -4.46
C GLU A 189 30.36 -1.07 -4.33
N VAL A 190 29.89 -2.30 -4.08
CA VAL A 190 30.74 -3.50 -4.00
C VAL A 190 30.18 -4.65 -4.84
N GLY A 191 31.04 -5.57 -5.20
CA GLY A 191 30.69 -6.75 -6.01
C GLY A 191 30.28 -6.41 -7.44
N THR A 192 29.44 -7.26 -8.01
CA THR A 192 28.87 -7.13 -9.36
C THR A 192 27.34 -7.18 -9.31
N THR A 193 26.67 -7.03 -10.46
CA THR A 193 25.20 -7.03 -10.55
C THR A 193 24.56 -8.31 -10.00
N ASN A 194 25.20 -9.48 -10.24
CA ASN A 194 24.65 -10.79 -9.90
C ASN A 194 25.42 -11.50 -8.79
N LYS A 195 26.62 -11.03 -8.44
CA LYS A 195 27.46 -11.73 -7.45
C LYS A 195 28.18 -10.73 -6.55
N THR A 196 28.00 -10.90 -5.24
CA THR A 196 28.71 -10.17 -4.20
C THR A 196 29.02 -11.15 -3.06
N ASN A 197 30.27 -11.16 -2.60
CA ASN A 197 30.72 -11.97 -1.47
C ASN A 197 31.22 -11.08 -0.32
N LEU A 198 31.45 -11.66 0.85
CA LEU A 198 31.82 -10.91 2.04
C LEU A 198 33.13 -10.13 1.86
N ARG A 199 34.10 -10.69 1.14
CA ARG A 199 35.39 -10.06 0.88
C ARG A 199 35.25 -8.76 0.08
N ASP A 200 34.26 -8.65 -0.81
CA ASP A 200 33.99 -7.40 -1.55
C ASP A 200 33.65 -6.25 -0.60
N TYR A 201 32.93 -6.53 0.50
CA TYR A 201 32.67 -5.56 1.56
C TYR A 201 33.89 -5.25 2.40
N GLU A 202 34.66 -6.30 2.80
CA GLU A 202 35.89 -6.14 3.59
C GLU A 202 36.93 -5.25 2.89
N ASP A 203 37.16 -5.49 1.60
CA ASP A 203 38.14 -4.76 0.79
C ASP A 203 37.68 -3.29 0.51
N ALA A 204 36.42 -2.99 0.64
CA ALA A 204 35.86 -1.63 0.42
C ALA A 204 35.88 -0.75 1.67
N ILE A 205 36.04 -1.34 2.87
CA ILE A 205 36.00 -0.57 4.13
C ILE A 205 37.26 0.30 4.26
N ASN A 206 37.03 1.60 4.60
CA ASN A 206 38.07 2.58 4.83
C ASN A 206 37.64 3.57 5.94
N GLU A 207 38.44 4.60 6.22
CA GLU A 207 38.21 5.58 7.28
C GLU A 207 36.93 6.42 7.09
N ASN A 208 36.41 6.51 5.85
CA ASN A 208 35.18 7.24 5.53
C ASN A 208 33.94 6.35 5.66
N SER A 209 34.10 5.05 5.78
CA SER A 209 33.01 4.10 5.88
C SER A 209 32.24 4.28 7.20
N LYS A 210 30.91 4.38 7.13
CA LYS A 210 30.01 4.60 8.27
C LYS A 210 28.98 3.49 8.44
N LEU A 211 28.51 2.92 7.32
CA LEU A 211 27.39 2.02 7.33
C LEU A 211 27.53 0.97 6.23
N ILE A 212 27.15 -0.27 6.55
CA ILE A 212 26.91 -1.34 5.58
C ILE A 212 25.41 -1.44 5.37
N LEU A 213 24.94 -1.15 4.15
CA LEU A 213 23.55 -1.24 3.75
C LEU A 213 23.29 -2.54 3.00
N LYS A 214 22.28 -3.28 3.43
CA LYS A 214 21.70 -4.37 2.65
C LYS A 214 20.27 -4.02 2.28
N VAL A 215 19.92 -4.20 1.00
CA VAL A 215 18.56 -3.97 0.50
C VAL A 215 18.00 -5.27 -0.06
N HIS A 216 16.86 -5.70 0.47
CA HIS A 216 16.18 -6.87 -0.03
C HIS A 216 15.53 -6.59 -1.39
N ARG A 217 15.78 -7.47 -2.35
CA ARG A 217 15.19 -7.39 -3.70
C ARG A 217 13.74 -7.86 -3.68
N SER A 218 12.86 -7.02 -3.14
CA SER A 218 11.46 -7.36 -2.92
C SER A 218 10.59 -7.33 -4.19
N ASN A 219 11.06 -6.74 -5.31
CA ASN A 219 10.29 -6.52 -6.53
C ASN A 219 10.85 -7.20 -7.78
N PHE A 220 12.00 -7.85 -7.70
CA PHE A 220 12.60 -8.66 -8.77
C PHE A 220 13.50 -9.73 -8.20
N ASP A 221 13.83 -10.75 -9.02
CA ASP A 221 14.78 -11.80 -8.68
C ASP A 221 15.92 -11.84 -9.71
N ILE A 222 17.10 -12.26 -9.26
CA ILE A 222 18.22 -12.61 -10.14
C ILE A 222 18.24 -14.14 -10.25
N VAL A 223 17.96 -14.64 -11.45
CA VAL A 223 17.91 -16.07 -11.73
C VAL A 223 19.17 -16.52 -12.45
N GLY A 224 19.73 -17.66 -12.06
CA GLY A 224 20.94 -18.23 -12.64
C GLY A 224 22.15 -18.13 -11.71
N PHE A 225 23.31 -17.81 -12.26
CA PHE A 225 24.56 -17.71 -11.52
C PHE A 225 24.59 -16.42 -10.69
N SER A 226 24.10 -16.52 -9.44
CA SER A 226 24.03 -15.40 -8.52
C SER A 226 24.46 -15.79 -7.10
N GLU A 227 25.00 -14.83 -6.37
CA GLU A 227 25.41 -14.99 -4.97
C GLU A 227 25.23 -13.64 -4.26
N ASP A 228 24.70 -13.68 -3.04
CA ASP A 228 24.64 -12.52 -2.16
C ASP A 228 25.12 -12.88 -0.74
N VAL A 229 25.44 -11.86 0.05
CA VAL A 229 25.90 -12.05 1.43
C VAL A 229 24.71 -12.03 2.38
N ALA A 230 24.58 -13.06 3.22
CA ALA A 230 23.58 -13.11 4.27
C ALA A 230 23.78 -11.97 5.29
N MET A 231 22.68 -11.43 5.85
CA MET A 231 22.73 -10.33 6.82
C MET A 231 23.61 -10.66 8.03
N GLN A 232 23.61 -11.91 8.50
CA GLN A 232 24.43 -12.37 9.64
C GLN A 232 25.93 -12.13 9.40
N GLY A 233 26.42 -12.41 8.18
CA GLY A 233 27.80 -12.14 7.81
C GLY A 233 28.13 -10.66 7.80
N LEU A 234 27.22 -9.83 7.27
CA LEU A 234 27.38 -8.37 7.26
C LEU A 234 27.33 -7.77 8.67
N SER A 235 26.45 -8.27 9.53
CA SER A 235 26.37 -7.84 10.94
C SER A 235 27.63 -8.19 11.73
N ALA A 236 28.23 -9.36 11.47
CA ALA A 236 29.49 -9.75 12.09
C ALA A 236 30.63 -8.83 11.64
N LEU A 237 30.75 -8.59 10.32
CA LEU A 237 31.76 -7.70 9.75
C LEU A 237 31.60 -6.26 10.27
N ALA A 238 30.37 -5.72 10.30
CA ALA A 238 30.11 -4.39 10.79
C ALA A 238 30.52 -4.23 12.27
N ARG A 239 30.24 -5.24 13.09
CA ARG A 239 30.64 -5.26 14.51
C ARG A 239 32.15 -5.27 14.68
N GLU A 240 32.86 -6.08 13.88
CA GLU A 240 34.34 -6.16 13.90
C GLU A 240 34.99 -4.82 13.52
N ARG A 241 34.40 -4.12 12.56
CA ARG A 241 34.93 -2.86 12.00
C ARG A 241 34.34 -1.60 12.62
N ASN A 242 33.52 -1.71 13.69
CA ASN A 242 32.80 -0.59 14.33
C ASN A 242 31.93 0.21 13.36
N LEU A 243 31.30 -0.44 12.40
CA LEU A 243 30.33 0.12 11.47
C LEU A 243 28.90 -0.19 11.92
N ILE A 244 27.92 0.54 11.39
CA ILE A 244 26.51 0.25 11.55
C ILE A 244 26.07 -0.64 10.39
N ASP A 245 25.41 -1.76 10.68
CA ASP A 245 24.73 -2.56 9.68
C ASP A 245 23.24 -2.21 9.67
N TYR A 246 22.71 -2.03 8.48
CA TYR A 246 21.32 -1.66 8.25
C TYR A 246 20.71 -2.51 7.15
N PHE A 247 19.56 -3.14 7.44
CA PHE A 247 18.83 -3.94 6.48
C PHE A 247 17.48 -3.33 6.12
N ASP A 248 17.32 -2.89 4.87
CA ASP A 248 16.04 -2.51 4.26
C ASP A 248 15.35 -3.74 3.67
N LEU A 249 14.26 -4.19 4.31
CA LEU A 249 13.49 -5.36 3.90
C LEU A 249 12.45 -5.05 2.81
N GLY A 250 12.07 -3.80 2.66
CA GLY A 250 10.93 -3.42 1.80
C GLY A 250 9.59 -3.92 2.38
N GLY A 251 9.35 -5.24 2.41
CA GLY A 251 8.18 -5.85 3.04
C GLY A 251 8.60 -6.77 4.18
N GLY A 252 8.32 -6.42 5.43
CA GLY A 252 8.62 -7.27 6.58
C GLY A 252 7.49 -8.25 6.86
N PHE A 253 7.84 -9.49 7.24
CA PHE A 253 6.86 -10.41 7.79
C PHE A 253 7.29 -10.97 9.14
N TYR A 254 6.30 -11.45 9.88
CA TYR A 254 6.49 -11.99 11.21
C TYR A 254 5.70 -13.30 11.35
N GLY A 255 6.38 -14.38 11.66
CA GLY A 255 5.78 -15.70 11.83
C GLY A 255 6.15 -16.66 10.71
N GLU A 256 5.20 -17.47 10.29
CA GLU A 256 5.30 -18.41 9.18
C GLU A 256 4.52 -17.89 7.99
N LEU A 257 4.84 -18.32 6.80
CA LEU A 257 4.09 -18.01 5.58
C LEU A 257 3.66 -19.33 4.92
N PRO A 258 2.43 -19.41 4.39
CA PRO A 258 1.94 -20.62 3.73
C PRO A 258 2.62 -20.82 2.36
N TYR A 259 2.42 -22.01 1.79
CA TYR A 259 2.84 -22.33 0.41
C TYR A 259 4.34 -22.23 0.13
N GLY A 260 5.19 -22.33 1.17
CA GLY A 260 6.65 -22.19 1.01
C GLY A 260 7.10 -20.79 0.63
N LEU A 261 6.29 -19.76 0.89
CA LEU A 261 6.60 -18.36 0.62
C LEU A 261 7.80 -17.86 1.44
N GLU A 262 8.03 -18.45 2.63
CA GLU A 262 9.15 -18.09 3.51
C GLU A 262 10.54 -18.39 2.92
N ARG A 263 10.63 -19.19 1.85
CA ARG A 263 11.90 -19.46 1.20
C ARG A 263 12.43 -18.19 0.54
N ASN A 264 13.61 -17.75 0.98
CA ASN A 264 14.30 -16.54 0.51
C ASN A 264 13.64 -15.21 0.94
N GLU A 265 12.60 -15.24 1.79
CA GLU A 265 12.08 -14.02 2.40
C GLU A 265 12.69 -13.83 3.79
N PRO A 266 13.27 -12.66 4.07
CA PRO A 266 13.85 -12.40 5.39
C PRO A 266 12.76 -12.32 6.46
N ASN A 267 12.83 -13.20 7.46
CA ASN A 267 11.93 -13.17 8.61
C ASN A 267 12.51 -12.27 9.71
N LEU A 268 11.72 -11.32 10.18
CA LEU A 268 12.14 -10.39 11.25
C LEU A 268 12.63 -11.10 12.52
N LYS A 269 12.10 -12.29 12.84
CA LYS A 269 12.55 -13.10 13.97
C LYS A 269 14.04 -13.46 13.91
N ASN A 270 14.60 -13.57 12.70
CA ASN A 270 15.99 -14.00 12.46
C ASN A 270 16.97 -12.83 12.33
N LEU A 271 16.50 -11.58 12.52
CA LEU A 271 17.30 -10.37 12.26
C LEU A 271 17.62 -9.57 13.54
N LYS A 272 17.43 -10.16 14.71
CA LYS A 272 17.64 -9.50 16.02
C LYS A 272 19.07 -9.02 16.26
N GLU A 273 20.05 -9.63 15.58
CA GLU A 273 21.47 -9.26 15.67
C GLU A 273 21.84 -8.04 14.80
N ALA A 274 20.97 -7.66 13.85
CA ALA A 274 21.18 -6.48 13.03
C ALA A 274 21.09 -5.19 13.86
N SER A 275 21.96 -4.23 13.55
CA SER A 275 21.94 -2.94 14.24
C SER A 275 20.67 -2.15 13.98
N LEU A 276 20.21 -2.16 12.72
CA LEU A 276 18.97 -1.53 12.28
C LEU A 276 18.30 -2.38 11.19
N VAL A 277 16.98 -2.44 11.23
CA VAL A 277 16.13 -3.06 10.21
C VAL A 277 14.96 -2.14 9.91
N SER A 278 14.55 -2.02 8.64
CA SER A 278 13.32 -1.30 8.32
C SER A 278 12.44 -2.04 7.31
N PHE A 279 11.13 -1.74 7.34
CA PHE A 279 10.14 -2.30 6.43
C PHE A 279 8.86 -1.45 6.35
N SER A 280 8.04 -1.72 5.33
CA SER A 280 6.74 -1.09 5.13
C SER A 280 5.66 -1.80 5.94
N GLY A 281 4.83 -1.04 6.68
CA GLY A 281 3.72 -1.58 7.45
C GLY A 281 2.55 -2.08 6.59
N ASP A 282 2.35 -1.53 5.40
CA ASP A 282 1.25 -1.81 4.48
C ASP A 282 1.54 -2.90 3.43
N LYS A 283 2.59 -3.69 3.66
CA LYS A 283 2.92 -4.86 2.83
C LYS A 283 2.63 -6.17 3.58
N LEU A 284 3.58 -7.09 3.67
CA LEU A 284 3.40 -8.39 4.32
C LEU A 284 2.99 -8.30 5.79
N PHE A 285 3.41 -7.25 6.48
CA PHE A 285 2.96 -6.98 7.85
C PHE A 285 1.44 -6.71 7.92
N GLY A 286 0.82 -6.25 6.83
CA GLY A 286 -0.63 -6.19 6.69
C GLY A 286 -1.33 -5.10 7.52
N SER A 287 -0.65 -3.99 7.78
CA SER A 287 -1.19 -2.84 8.52
C SER A 287 -1.28 -1.59 7.64
N VAL A 288 -1.20 -0.42 8.24
CA VAL A 288 -1.25 0.89 7.59
C VAL A 288 0.07 1.25 6.91
N GLN A 289 0.02 2.19 5.94
CA GLN A 289 1.24 2.74 5.37
C GLN A 289 2.06 3.44 6.44
N CYS A 290 3.22 2.89 6.74
CA CYS A 290 4.27 3.49 7.55
C CYS A 290 5.61 2.82 7.24
N GLY A 291 6.70 3.47 7.63
CA GLY A 291 8.03 2.86 7.71
C GLY A 291 8.33 2.54 9.16
N ILE A 292 8.61 1.30 9.46
CA ILE A 292 8.98 0.82 10.80
C ILE A 292 10.48 0.60 10.82
N ILE A 293 11.19 1.21 11.76
CA ILE A 293 12.61 1.03 11.98
C ILE A 293 12.78 0.38 13.36
N LEU A 294 13.38 -0.80 13.39
CA LEU A 294 13.70 -1.57 14.58
C LEU A 294 15.21 -1.58 14.79
N GLY A 295 15.69 -1.66 16.01
CA GLY A 295 17.12 -1.82 16.24
C GLY A 295 17.59 -1.52 17.65
N LYS A 296 18.90 -1.27 17.77
CA LYS A 296 19.56 -0.95 19.03
C LYS A 296 19.05 0.37 19.58
N ARG A 297 18.76 0.40 20.88
CA ARG A 297 18.17 1.56 21.56
C ARG A 297 18.96 2.85 21.35
N GLU A 298 20.29 2.77 21.40
CA GLU A 298 21.17 3.93 21.20
C GLU A 298 21.07 4.52 19.80
N LEU A 299 20.86 3.68 18.78
CA LEU A 299 20.70 4.10 17.38
C LEU A 299 19.31 4.69 17.16
N ILE A 300 18.28 4.02 17.65
CA ILE A 300 16.91 4.52 17.58
C ILE A 300 16.78 5.87 18.32
N ALA A 301 17.46 6.04 19.45
CA ALA A 301 17.49 7.32 20.17
C ALA A 301 18.13 8.46 19.35
N LYS A 302 19.16 8.15 18.52
CA LYS A 302 19.75 9.13 17.58
C LYS A 302 18.78 9.48 16.45
N LEU A 303 18.07 8.50 15.89
CA LEU A 303 17.01 8.74 14.90
C LEU A 303 15.90 9.63 15.47
N LYS A 304 15.46 9.36 16.71
CA LYS A 304 14.43 10.16 17.40
C LYS A 304 14.86 11.63 17.64
N LYS A 305 16.17 11.91 17.65
CA LYS A 305 16.74 13.27 17.79
C LYS A 305 16.97 13.99 16.46
N ASN A 306 16.95 13.28 15.32
CA ASN A 306 17.14 13.91 14.02
C ASN A 306 15.98 14.88 13.70
N GLN A 307 16.29 16.12 13.31
CA GLN A 307 15.30 17.16 13.00
C GLN A 307 14.34 16.75 11.87
N LEU A 308 14.81 15.92 10.92
CA LEU A 308 13.99 15.40 9.83
C LEU A 308 12.82 14.55 10.33
N LEU A 309 12.95 13.90 11.49
CA LEU A 309 11.86 13.09 12.04
C LEU A 309 10.58 13.90 12.24
N ARG A 310 10.68 15.23 12.49
CA ARG A 310 9.49 16.08 12.59
C ARG A 310 8.72 16.17 11.28
N MET A 311 9.39 16.11 10.13
CA MET A 311 8.77 16.11 8.80
C MET A 311 8.26 14.72 8.41
N LEU A 312 8.94 13.67 8.88
CA LEU A 312 8.69 12.28 8.51
C LEU A 312 7.74 11.56 9.49
N ARG A 313 7.30 12.22 10.54
CA ARG A 313 6.48 11.60 11.58
C ARG A 313 5.07 11.28 11.11
N VAL A 314 4.54 10.17 11.59
CA VAL A 314 3.14 9.79 11.42
C VAL A 314 2.22 10.52 12.40
N ASP A 315 0.94 10.63 12.04
CA ASP A 315 -0.08 11.23 12.88
C ASP A 315 -0.73 10.22 13.86
N LYS A 316 -1.74 10.68 14.62
CA LYS A 316 -2.43 9.82 15.58
C LYS A 316 -3.26 8.72 14.93
N VAL A 317 -3.78 8.93 13.71
CA VAL A 317 -4.59 7.95 12.99
C VAL A 317 -3.74 6.73 12.65
N ILE A 318 -2.59 6.96 12.01
CA ILE A 318 -1.64 5.90 11.66
C ILE A 318 -1.11 5.19 12.90
N ILE A 319 -0.72 5.93 13.95
CA ILE A 319 -0.20 5.33 15.19
C ILE A 319 -1.25 4.45 15.86
N SER A 320 -2.51 4.89 15.91
CA SER A 320 -3.59 4.14 16.56
C SER A 320 -3.92 2.85 15.81
N LEU A 321 -4.04 2.90 14.49
CA LEU A 321 -4.29 1.72 13.66
C LEU A 321 -3.12 0.74 13.70
N LEU A 322 -1.89 1.25 13.63
CA LEU A 322 -0.69 0.43 13.76
C LEU A 322 -0.63 -0.26 15.14
N ALA A 323 -0.90 0.47 16.21
CA ALA A 323 -0.89 -0.08 17.56
C ALA A 323 -1.91 -1.22 17.73
N GLU A 324 -3.13 -1.09 17.18
CA GLU A 324 -4.12 -2.16 17.24
C GLU A 324 -3.72 -3.36 16.35
N SER A 325 -3.08 -3.13 15.20
CA SER A 325 -2.50 -4.23 14.41
C SER A 325 -1.40 -4.97 15.17
N VAL A 326 -0.50 -4.25 15.86
CA VAL A 326 0.57 -4.86 16.66
C VAL A 326 -0.01 -5.66 17.83
N LYS A 327 -1.06 -5.14 18.51
CA LYS A 327 -1.78 -5.88 19.54
C LYS A 327 -2.43 -7.16 19.01
N ALA A 328 -3.04 -7.09 17.81
CA ALA A 328 -3.60 -8.28 17.17
C ALA A 328 -2.53 -9.36 16.94
N TYR A 329 -1.34 -8.98 16.45
CA TYR A 329 -0.22 -9.91 16.35
C TYR A 329 0.22 -10.48 17.71
N ALA A 330 0.35 -9.64 18.74
CA ALA A 330 0.75 -10.06 20.09
C ALA A 330 -0.26 -11.03 20.70
N ASN A 331 -1.55 -10.81 20.47
CA ASN A 331 -2.65 -11.64 20.95
C ASN A 331 -2.93 -12.86 20.04
N ARG A 332 -2.20 -13.01 18.91
CA ARG A 332 -2.42 -14.05 17.88
C ARG A 332 -3.80 -14.00 17.21
N GLU A 333 -4.41 -12.82 17.15
CA GLU A 333 -5.66 -12.55 16.43
C GLU A 333 -5.36 -12.33 14.93
N PHE A 334 -4.74 -13.32 14.26
CA PHE A 334 -4.25 -13.21 12.89
C PHE A 334 -5.37 -13.02 11.86
N GLU A 335 -6.59 -13.42 12.20
CA GLU A 335 -7.79 -13.19 11.41
C GLU A 335 -8.15 -11.71 11.25
N LEU A 336 -7.66 -10.84 12.15
CA LEU A 336 -7.81 -9.38 12.06
C LEU A 336 -6.74 -8.72 11.18
N ILE A 337 -5.74 -9.47 10.76
CA ILE A 337 -4.73 -8.99 9.82
C ILE A 337 -5.13 -9.45 8.42
N THR A 338 -5.87 -8.61 7.70
CA THR A 338 -6.49 -8.98 6.42
C THR A 338 -5.51 -9.60 5.44
N THR A 339 -4.29 -9.09 5.31
CA THR A 339 -3.25 -9.65 4.44
C THR A 339 -2.90 -11.09 4.83
N VAL A 340 -2.72 -11.35 6.13
CA VAL A 340 -2.42 -12.70 6.65
C VAL A 340 -3.60 -13.61 6.39
N LYS A 341 -4.81 -13.19 6.76
CA LYS A 341 -6.06 -13.94 6.52
C LYS A 341 -6.19 -14.37 5.05
N GLN A 342 -5.98 -13.44 4.11
CA GLN A 342 -6.07 -13.74 2.67
C GLN A 342 -4.96 -14.69 2.20
N LEU A 343 -3.74 -14.59 2.74
CA LEU A 343 -2.64 -15.50 2.42
C LEU A 343 -2.94 -16.94 2.85
N TYR A 344 -3.54 -17.12 4.02
CA TYR A 344 -3.81 -18.45 4.60
C TYR A 344 -5.08 -19.12 4.09
N LYS A 345 -5.97 -18.42 3.37
CA LYS A 345 -7.16 -19.09 2.77
C LYS A 345 -6.74 -20.30 1.97
N SER A 346 -7.30 -21.45 2.29
CA SER A 346 -7.10 -22.70 1.54
C SER A 346 -7.82 -22.66 0.19
N VAL A 347 -7.43 -23.54 -0.72
CA VAL A 347 -8.14 -23.71 -2.01
C VAL A 347 -9.59 -24.15 -1.77
N GLU A 348 -9.80 -25.01 -0.78
CA GLU A 348 -11.15 -25.49 -0.41
C GLU A 348 -12.05 -24.35 0.08
N GLU A 349 -11.55 -23.45 0.93
CA GLU A 349 -12.30 -22.25 1.36
C GLU A 349 -12.66 -21.35 0.19
N LEU A 350 -11.75 -21.18 -0.77
CA LEU A 350 -12.00 -20.40 -1.98
C LEU A 350 -13.04 -21.09 -2.89
N GLU A 351 -12.99 -22.42 -3.04
CA GLU A 351 -14.01 -23.19 -3.79
C GLU A 351 -15.38 -23.10 -3.13
N ASN A 352 -15.44 -23.18 -1.80
CA ASN A 352 -16.68 -22.99 -1.05
C ASN A 352 -17.25 -21.58 -1.28
N THR A 353 -16.41 -20.55 -1.27
CA THR A 353 -16.82 -19.18 -1.60
C THR A 353 -17.31 -19.07 -3.05
N ALA A 354 -16.64 -19.70 -4.01
CA ALA A 354 -17.07 -19.71 -5.42
C ALA A 354 -18.44 -20.39 -5.59
N ASN A 355 -18.66 -21.54 -4.94
CA ASN A 355 -19.94 -22.24 -4.95
C ASN A 355 -21.05 -21.43 -4.30
N PHE A 356 -20.75 -20.75 -3.18
CA PHE A 356 -21.69 -19.86 -2.50
C PHE A 356 -22.11 -18.69 -3.41
N ILE A 357 -21.15 -18.06 -4.10
CA ILE A 357 -21.43 -17.00 -5.07
C ILE A 357 -22.31 -17.56 -6.18
N ASN A 358 -21.91 -18.65 -6.84
CA ASN A 358 -22.64 -19.24 -7.94
C ASN A 358 -24.08 -19.65 -7.59
N SER A 359 -24.34 -20.08 -6.34
CA SER A 359 -25.69 -20.43 -5.88
C SER A 359 -26.65 -19.21 -5.83
N ARG A 360 -26.13 -17.99 -5.95
CA ARG A 360 -26.89 -16.72 -5.89
C ARG A 360 -26.82 -15.91 -7.19
N LEU A 361 -26.08 -16.40 -8.18
CA LEU A 361 -26.03 -15.79 -9.51
C LEU A 361 -27.22 -16.24 -10.35
N LYS A 362 -27.73 -15.35 -11.20
CA LYS A 362 -28.74 -15.68 -12.22
C LYS A 362 -28.17 -16.67 -13.24
N THR A 363 -26.92 -16.47 -13.63
CA THR A 363 -26.17 -17.37 -14.52
C THR A 363 -24.89 -17.81 -13.82
N PRO A 364 -24.76 -19.08 -13.44
CA PRO A 364 -23.54 -19.58 -12.81
C PRO A 364 -22.31 -19.40 -13.72
N LEU A 365 -21.19 -19.00 -13.14
CA LEU A 365 -19.90 -18.85 -13.80
C LEU A 365 -19.06 -20.12 -13.67
N GLU A 366 -18.14 -20.34 -14.60
CA GLU A 366 -17.16 -21.43 -14.53
C GLU A 366 -16.19 -21.20 -13.36
N ILE A 367 -16.07 -22.18 -12.46
CA ILE A 367 -15.09 -22.18 -11.36
C ILE A 367 -13.76 -22.72 -11.91
N VAL A 368 -12.69 -21.95 -11.79
CA VAL A 368 -11.37 -22.30 -12.31
C VAL A 368 -10.34 -22.30 -11.18
N ARG A 369 -9.62 -23.41 -11.02
CA ARG A 369 -8.40 -23.44 -10.20
C ARG A 369 -7.28 -22.74 -10.96
N THR A 370 -6.61 -21.82 -10.31
CA THR A 370 -5.55 -20.97 -10.91
C THR A 370 -4.45 -20.69 -9.89
N THR A 371 -3.52 -19.85 -10.27
CA THR A 371 -2.50 -19.33 -9.34
C THR A 371 -2.47 -17.80 -9.42
N THR A 372 -2.07 -17.16 -8.33
CA THR A 372 -1.93 -15.71 -8.28
C THR A 372 -0.64 -15.30 -7.57
N PHE A 373 -0.37 -14.02 -7.50
CA PHE A 373 0.79 -13.45 -6.84
C PHE A 373 0.39 -12.79 -5.51
N VAL A 374 1.34 -12.74 -4.56
CA VAL A 374 1.12 -12.05 -3.28
C VAL A 374 0.97 -10.55 -3.49
N GLY A 375 1.90 -9.93 -4.23
CA GLY A 375 1.83 -8.51 -4.55
C GLY A 375 2.99 -8.00 -5.40
N GLY A 376 2.78 -6.87 -6.06
CA GLY A 376 3.83 -6.13 -6.74
C GLY A 376 4.74 -5.43 -5.73
N GLY A 377 6.06 -5.64 -5.81
CA GLY A 377 7.01 -5.12 -4.84
C GLY A 377 7.11 -5.96 -3.55
N THR A 378 6.57 -7.20 -3.60
CA THR A 378 6.64 -8.18 -2.51
C THR A 378 6.49 -9.56 -3.12
N MET A 379 7.54 -10.39 -3.09
CA MET A 379 7.55 -11.75 -3.62
C MET A 379 7.15 -11.86 -5.11
N PRO A 380 7.86 -11.20 -6.04
CA PRO A 380 7.39 -10.96 -7.42
C PRO A 380 7.21 -12.24 -8.23
N ASN A 381 7.98 -13.30 -7.96
CA ASN A 381 7.94 -14.56 -8.70
C ASN A 381 7.26 -15.70 -7.94
N LYS A 382 6.66 -15.42 -6.77
CA LYS A 382 6.01 -16.45 -5.95
C LYS A 382 4.54 -16.52 -6.24
N ARG A 383 4.12 -17.63 -6.87
CA ARG A 383 2.72 -17.93 -7.12
C ARG A 383 2.14 -18.76 -5.99
N ILE A 384 0.91 -18.46 -5.61
CA ILE A 384 0.12 -19.20 -4.62
C ILE A 384 -1.13 -19.77 -5.29
N PRO A 385 -1.63 -20.94 -4.84
CA PRO A 385 -2.87 -21.51 -5.37
C PRO A 385 -4.05 -20.57 -5.17
N SER A 386 -4.95 -20.49 -6.13
CA SER A 386 -6.17 -19.69 -6.07
C SER A 386 -7.34 -20.33 -6.79
N VAL A 387 -8.53 -19.73 -6.63
CA VAL A 387 -9.75 -20.06 -7.32
C VAL A 387 -10.39 -18.80 -7.89
N ALA A 388 -10.82 -18.86 -9.12
CA ALA A 388 -11.46 -17.74 -9.81
C ALA A 388 -12.79 -18.15 -10.44
N LEU A 389 -13.66 -17.16 -10.66
CA LEU A 389 -14.85 -17.28 -11.49
C LEU A 389 -14.52 -16.73 -12.88
N ALA A 390 -14.63 -17.55 -13.91
CA ALA A 390 -14.38 -17.15 -15.29
C ALA A 390 -15.67 -16.63 -15.95
N VAL A 391 -15.63 -15.39 -16.43
CA VAL A 391 -16.75 -14.75 -17.12
C VAL A 391 -16.70 -15.11 -18.62
N LYS A 392 -17.81 -15.63 -19.14
CA LYS A 392 -17.93 -15.99 -20.56
C LYS A 392 -17.91 -14.76 -21.47
N GLY A 393 -17.41 -14.92 -22.69
CA GLY A 393 -17.39 -13.87 -23.71
C GLY A 393 -16.04 -13.21 -23.90
N ASN A 394 -16.02 -12.02 -24.49
CA ASN A 394 -14.80 -11.28 -24.77
C ASN A 394 -14.18 -10.73 -23.48
N ALA A 395 -12.93 -11.11 -23.18
CA ALA A 395 -12.26 -10.77 -21.93
C ALA A 395 -12.08 -9.25 -21.73
N ASN A 396 -11.76 -8.50 -22.80
CA ASN A 396 -11.55 -7.05 -22.72
C ASN A 396 -12.88 -6.30 -22.53
N GLU A 397 -13.96 -6.76 -23.15
CA GLU A 397 -15.29 -6.18 -22.95
C GLU A 397 -15.78 -6.43 -21.52
N ASN A 398 -15.58 -7.65 -21.01
CA ASN A 398 -15.92 -7.99 -19.64
C ASN A 398 -15.10 -7.15 -18.64
N GLU A 399 -13.77 -7.03 -18.84
CA GLU A 399 -12.94 -6.16 -18.00
C GLU A 399 -13.52 -4.73 -17.95
N ALA A 400 -13.84 -4.16 -19.10
CA ALA A 400 -14.37 -2.80 -19.18
C ALA A 400 -15.74 -2.65 -18.48
N LYS A 401 -16.63 -3.66 -18.59
CA LYS A 401 -17.93 -3.68 -17.92
C LYS A 401 -17.80 -3.77 -16.42
N PHE A 402 -16.99 -4.73 -15.93
CA PHE A 402 -16.78 -4.93 -14.50
C PHE A 402 -16.05 -3.75 -13.85
N ARG A 403 -15.06 -3.19 -14.52
CA ARG A 403 -14.35 -1.98 -14.05
C ARG A 403 -15.28 -0.77 -13.91
N LYS A 404 -16.23 -0.58 -14.81
CA LYS A 404 -17.27 0.46 -14.66
C LYS A 404 -18.12 0.25 -13.40
N ASN A 405 -18.34 -1.00 -13.02
CA ASN A 405 -19.06 -1.39 -11.81
C ASN A 405 -18.16 -1.51 -10.56
N LEU A 406 -16.92 -0.98 -10.63
CA LEU A 406 -15.93 -0.96 -9.55
C LEU A 406 -15.47 -2.36 -9.09
N VAL A 407 -15.53 -3.34 -9.96
CA VAL A 407 -14.95 -4.67 -9.76
C VAL A 407 -13.73 -4.82 -10.65
N ILE A 408 -12.58 -5.07 -10.05
CA ILE A 408 -11.30 -5.19 -10.76
C ILE A 408 -10.89 -6.67 -10.76
N GLY A 409 -10.99 -7.31 -11.91
CA GLY A 409 -10.51 -8.65 -12.18
C GLY A 409 -9.20 -8.65 -12.97
N ARG A 410 -8.81 -9.81 -13.51
CA ARG A 410 -7.65 -9.95 -14.40
C ARG A 410 -7.98 -10.72 -15.66
N ILE A 411 -7.20 -10.50 -16.71
CA ILE A 411 -7.25 -11.31 -17.93
C ILE A 411 -6.08 -12.28 -17.90
N GLU A 412 -6.37 -13.57 -18.03
CA GLU A 412 -5.38 -14.64 -18.09
C GLU A 412 -5.83 -15.65 -19.16
N GLU A 413 -4.92 -16.03 -20.08
CA GLU A 413 -5.20 -16.97 -21.17
C GLU A 413 -6.46 -16.64 -21.99
N GLY A 414 -6.73 -15.35 -22.22
CA GLY A 414 -7.87 -14.85 -22.99
C GLY A 414 -9.22 -14.90 -22.27
N LYS A 415 -9.26 -15.30 -20.99
CA LYS A 415 -10.44 -15.28 -20.13
C LYS A 415 -10.38 -14.11 -19.15
N PHE A 416 -11.51 -13.46 -18.88
CA PHE A 416 -11.64 -12.53 -17.75
C PHE A 416 -12.00 -13.29 -16.49
N LEU A 417 -11.15 -13.16 -15.47
CA LEU A 417 -11.23 -13.88 -14.22
C LEU A 417 -11.52 -12.94 -13.06
N LEU A 418 -12.46 -13.34 -12.22
CA LEU A 418 -12.71 -12.77 -10.90
C LEU A 418 -12.07 -13.72 -9.86
N ASP A 419 -10.83 -13.46 -9.49
CA ASP A 419 -10.05 -14.28 -8.57
C ASP A 419 -10.42 -13.97 -7.12
N LEU A 420 -10.85 -14.98 -6.39
CA LEU A 420 -11.44 -14.85 -5.06
C LEU A 420 -10.41 -14.71 -3.94
N ARG A 421 -9.12 -14.94 -4.22
CA ARG A 421 -8.04 -14.82 -3.22
C ARG A 421 -7.97 -13.43 -2.59
N SER A 422 -8.18 -12.38 -3.38
CA SER A 422 -8.11 -10.99 -2.92
C SER A 422 -9.46 -10.36 -2.59
N VAL A 423 -10.57 -11.07 -2.83
CA VAL A 423 -11.91 -10.61 -2.46
C VAL A 423 -12.06 -10.67 -0.93
N LEU A 424 -12.41 -9.55 -0.32
CA LEU A 424 -12.69 -9.49 1.11
C LEU A 424 -14.01 -10.19 1.43
N ASP A 425 -14.10 -10.84 2.58
CA ASP A 425 -15.34 -11.54 2.97
C ASP A 425 -16.54 -10.58 3.03
N ALA A 426 -16.31 -9.33 3.44
CA ALA A 426 -17.32 -8.27 3.45
C ALA A 426 -17.80 -7.87 2.03
N ASP A 427 -16.99 -8.08 1.00
CA ASP A 427 -17.30 -7.71 -0.37
C ASP A 427 -18.04 -8.82 -1.15
N VAL A 428 -18.13 -10.04 -0.61
CA VAL A 428 -18.71 -11.19 -1.32
C VAL A 428 -20.16 -10.92 -1.76
N GLN A 429 -20.98 -10.36 -0.88
CA GLN A 429 -22.38 -10.05 -1.20
C GLN A 429 -22.48 -8.97 -2.28
N ASN A 430 -21.68 -7.90 -2.18
CA ASN A 430 -21.63 -6.86 -3.18
C ASN A 430 -21.10 -7.37 -4.53
N LEU A 431 -20.14 -8.30 -4.53
CA LEU A 431 -19.64 -8.95 -5.74
C LEU A 431 -20.77 -9.71 -6.47
N ILE A 432 -21.61 -10.45 -5.74
CA ILE A 432 -22.78 -11.17 -6.31
C ILE A 432 -23.71 -10.16 -6.99
N GLU A 433 -24.04 -9.06 -6.33
CA GLU A 433 -24.92 -8.02 -6.88
C GLU A 433 -24.31 -7.43 -8.16
N LYS A 434 -23.01 -7.09 -8.15
CA LYS A 434 -22.31 -6.54 -9.30
C LYS A 434 -22.21 -7.50 -10.48
N ILE A 435 -22.03 -8.78 -10.24
CA ILE A 435 -22.05 -9.80 -11.32
C ILE A 435 -23.44 -9.84 -11.96
N ASN A 436 -24.51 -9.95 -11.15
CA ASN A 436 -25.89 -10.01 -11.66
C ASN A 436 -26.28 -8.72 -12.43
N GLU A 437 -25.85 -7.52 -11.97
CA GLU A 437 -26.07 -6.25 -12.68
C GLU A 437 -25.33 -6.16 -14.02
N THR A 438 -24.17 -6.83 -14.13
CA THR A 438 -23.35 -6.81 -15.33
C THR A 438 -23.88 -7.74 -16.42
N ASP A 439 -24.51 -8.87 -16.03
CA ASP A 439 -25.15 -9.80 -16.95
C ASP A 439 -26.42 -9.24 -17.60
N GLU A 440 -27.07 -8.22 -17.00
CA GLU A 440 -28.29 -7.58 -17.52
C GLU A 440 -28.02 -6.50 -18.57
N LYS A 441 -26.78 -6.07 -18.75
CA LYS A 441 -26.33 -4.99 -19.70
C LYS A 441 -25.51 -5.55 -20.84
#